data_44bd2d028d1200825a6003a8354950f3
#
_entry.id   44bd2d028d1200825a6003a8354950f3
#
_cell.length_a   1.000
_cell.length_b   1.000
_cell.length_c   1.000
_cell.angle_alpha   90.00
_cell.angle_beta   90.00
_cell.angle_gamma   90.00
#
_symmetry.space_group_name_H-M   'P 1'
#
loop_
_entity.id
_entity.type
_entity.pdbx_description
1 polymer ?
#
loop_
_entity_poly.entity_id
_entity_poly.type
_entity_poly.pdbx_seq_one_letter_code
_entity_poly.pdbx_strand_id
1 'polypeptide(L)'
;MNDPNGMVYKDGEYHLFYQYNPYGSKWGNMNWGHAISKDLVNWEHRPVAIAPDAFGTIFSGSAVIDHHNTAGFGAGAIVAIYTQNGDRQVQSIAYSTDNGRTFTKYENNPVLVSEARDFRDPKVFWYEGTKRWIMVLAVGQEMQFFSSPNLKDWTFESSFGKGHGAHGNVWECPDLFELPVEGTNEKKWVLLCSLGDGPFGDSATQYFVG
;
A
#
# COMPACT_ATOMS: atom_id res chain seq x y z
N MET A 1 -8.55 -14.39 4.72
CA MET A 1 -8.44 -13.00 4.30
C MET A 1 -8.19 -12.17 5.54
N ASN A 2 -7.18 -11.34 5.52
CA ASN A 2 -6.91 -10.31 6.53
C ASN A 2 -6.79 -8.95 5.82
N ASP A 3 -5.72 -8.23 5.88
CA ASP A 3 -5.62 -6.83 5.45
C ASP A 3 -6.25 -6.57 4.07
N PRO A 4 -7.19 -5.62 3.97
CA PRO A 4 -7.59 -5.07 2.68
C PRO A 4 -6.44 -4.25 2.09
N ASN A 5 -6.24 -4.36 0.79
CA ASN A 5 -5.14 -3.70 0.07
C ASN A 5 -5.65 -3.00 -1.18
N GLY A 6 -4.98 -1.95 -1.59
CA GLY A 6 -5.02 -1.41 -2.93
C GLY A 6 -6.39 -1.09 -3.50
N MET A 7 -7.34 -0.59 -2.71
CA MET A 7 -8.64 -0.21 -3.27
C MET A 7 -8.50 0.93 -4.27
N VAL A 8 -8.95 0.70 -5.51
CA VAL A 8 -9.04 1.72 -6.57
C VAL A 8 -10.37 1.62 -7.30
N TYR A 9 -10.83 2.77 -7.84
CA TYR A 9 -12.00 2.82 -8.71
C TYR A 9 -11.55 3.15 -10.14
N LYS A 10 -11.94 2.30 -11.09
CA LYS A 10 -11.60 2.47 -12.49
C LYS A 10 -12.72 1.96 -13.41
N ASP A 11 -13.09 2.77 -14.40
CA ASP A 11 -14.05 2.39 -15.47
C ASP A 11 -15.36 1.76 -14.95
N GLY A 12 -15.90 2.29 -13.84
CA GLY A 12 -17.17 1.83 -13.24
C GLY A 12 -17.02 0.65 -12.28
N GLU A 13 -15.81 0.21 -11.97
CA GLU A 13 -15.56 -0.90 -11.04
C GLU A 13 -14.65 -0.46 -9.89
N TYR A 14 -15.00 -0.86 -8.67
CA TYR A 14 -14.11 -0.84 -7.50
C TYR A 14 -13.30 -2.12 -7.50
N HIS A 15 -12.00 -2.00 -7.36
CA HIS A 15 -11.09 -3.13 -7.20
C HIS A 15 -10.60 -3.15 -5.76
N LEU A 16 -10.79 -4.27 -5.08
CA LEU A 16 -10.28 -4.53 -3.73
C LEU A 16 -9.33 -5.71 -3.81
N PHE A 17 -8.11 -5.51 -3.37
CA PHE A 17 -7.16 -6.58 -3.13
C PHE A 17 -7.13 -6.90 -1.63
N TYR A 18 -6.61 -8.07 -1.28
CA TYR A 18 -6.54 -8.48 0.13
C TYR A 18 -5.51 -9.59 0.32
N GLN A 19 -4.96 -9.64 1.50
CA GLN A 19 -4.12 -10.73 1.94
C GLN A 19 -4.88 -12.04 1.90
N TYR A 20 -4.34 -13.02 1.18
CA TYR A 20 -5.05 -14.27 0.89
C TYR A 20 -4.11 -15.47 0.93
N ASN A 21 -4.46 -16.47 1.74
CA ASN A 21 -3.86 -17.80 1.67
C ASN A 21 -4.75 -18.70 0.80
N PRO A 22 -4.35 -19.04 -0.43
CA PRO A 22 -5.17 -19.88 -1.31
C PRO A 22 -5.23 -21.36 -0.88
N TYR A 23 -4.42 -21.76 0.09
CA TYR A 23 -4.28 -23.17 0.49
C TYR A 23 -4.96 -23.49 1.82
N GLY A 24 -5.55 -22.50 2.50
CA GLY A 24 -6.20 -22.74 3.78
C GLY A 24 -6.64 -21.47 4.53
N SER A 25 -7.16 -21.67 5.73
CA SER A 25 -7.69 -20.60 6.59
C SER A 25 -6.70 -20.05 7.61
N LYS A 26 -5.51 -20.64 7.72
CA LYS A 26 -4.46 -20.13 8.62
C LYS A 26 -3.62 -19.07 7.91
N TRP A 27 -3.11 -18.13 8.71
CA TRP A 27 -2.17 -17.14 8.20
C TRP A 27 -0.90 -17.82 7.66
N GLY A 28 -0.45 -17.39 6.51
CA GLY A 28 0.71 -17.94 5.79
C GLY A 28 0.46 -17.99 4.28
N ASN A 29 1.48 -18.27 3.50
CA ASN A 29 1.43 -18.36 2.03
C ASN A 29 0.72 -17.17 1.37
N MET A 30 1.01 -15.97 1.84
CA MET A 30 0.29 -14.77 1.46
C MET A 30 0.45 -14.43 -0.02
N ASN A 31 -0.69 -14.27 -0.67
CA ASN A 31 -0.91 -13.74 -2.00
C ASN A 31 -1.80 -12.51 -1.90
N TRP A 32 -1.94 -11.75 -2.97
CA TRP A 32 -3.06 -10.82 -3.11
C TRP A 32 -4.22 -11.51 -3.82
N GLY A 33 -5.31 -11.75 -3.07
CA GLY A 33 -6.62 -12.03 -3.64
C GLY A 33 -7.18 -10.75 -4.26
N HIS A 34 -8.22 -10.90 -5.08
CA HIS A 34 -8.84 -9.78 -5.78
C HIS A 34 -10.36 -9.95 -5.84
N ALA A 35 -11.07 -8.87 -5.64
CA ALA A 35 -12.50 -8.79 -5.86
C ALA A 35 -12.85 -7.47 -6.54
N ILE A 36 -13.94 -7.47 -7.30
CA ILE A 36 -14.48 -6.28 -7.96
C ILE A 36 -15.92 -6.04 -7.52
N SER A 37 -16.32 -4.77 -7.50
CA SER A 37 -17.69 -4.35 -7.18
C SER A 37 -18.07 -3.12 -7.99
N LYS A 38 -19.38 -2.97 -8.27
CA LYS A 38 -19.94 -1.74 -8.86
C LYS A 38 -20.59 -0.83 -7.83
N ASP A 39 -20.83 -1.33 -6.62
CA ASP A 39 -21.66 -0.67 -5.60
C ASP A 39 -21.06 -0.74 -4.18
N LEU A 40 -19.86 -1.32 -4.01
CA LEU A 40 -19.18 -1.56 -2.73
C LEU A 40 -19.91 -2.54 -1.77
N VAL A 41 -21.02 -3.11 -2.19
CA VAL A 41 -21.84 -4.03 -1.39
C VAL A 41 -21.76 -5.45 -1.97
N ASN A 42 -21.92 -5.56 -3.27
CA ASN A 42 -21.88 -6.84 -3.97
C ASN A 42 -20.50 -7.02 -4.62
N TRP A 43 -19.78 -8.05 -4.19
CA TRP A 43 -18.42 -8.31 -4.62
C TRP A 43 -18.30 -9.59 -5.42
N GLU A 44 -17.63 -9.54 -6.55
CA GLU A 44 -17.27 -10.68 -7.38
C GLU A 44 -15.79 -11.01 -7.17
N HIS A 45 -15.51 -12.24 -6.69
CA HIS A 45 -14.13 -12.72 -6.57
C HIS A 45 -13.51 -12.97 -7.92
N ARG A 46 -12.26 -12.57 -8.04
CA ARG A 46 -11.42 -12.76 -9.23
C ARG A 46 -10.30 -13.76 -8.92
N PRO A 47 -9.59 -14.28 -9.93
CA PRO A 47 -8.36 -15.02 -9.69
C PRO A 47 -7.36 -14.23 -8.85
N VAL A 48 -6.43 -14.95 -8.20
CA VAL A 48 -5.30 -14.34 -7.48
C VAL A 48 -4.59 -13.32 -8.38
N ALA A 49 -4.50 -12.08 -7.91
CA ALA A 49 -3.87 -11.00 -8.68
C ALA A 49 -2.35 -11.10 -8.66
N ILE A 50 -1.77 -11.32 -7.49
CA ILE A 50 -0.31 -11.36 -7.30
C ILE A 50 0.05 -12.56 -6.42
N ALA A 51 0.82 -13.48 -6.98
CA ALA A 51 1.33 -14.66 -6.28
C ALA A 51 2.79 -14.48 -5.87
N PRO A 52 3.29 -15.21 -4.86
CA PRO A 52 4.70 -15.24 -4.47
C PRO A 52 5.65 -15.57 -5.63
N ASP A 53 6.91 -15.15 -5.47
CA ASP A 53 8.03 -15.52 -6.31
C ASP A 53 9.32 -15.65 -5.48
N ALA A 54 10.48 -15.53 -6.14
CA ALA A 54 11.79 -15.65 -5.50
C ALA A 54 12.06 -14.60 -4.40
N PHE A 55 11.35 -13.46 -4.42
CA PHE A 55 11.45 -12.41 -3.39
C PHE A 55 10.56 -12.65 -2.17
N GLY A 56 9.75 -13.70 -2.18
CA GLY A 56 8.93 -14.11 -1.03
C GLY A 56 7.42 -13.97 -1.21
N THR A 57 6.71 -14.08 -0.10
CA THR A 57 5.25 -13.94 -0.02
C THR A 57 4.83 -12.48 -0.18
N ILE A 58 3.58 -12.27 -0.59
CA ILE A 58 3.05 -10.94 -0.90
C ILE A 58 2.36 -10.38 0.34
N PHE A 59 2.98 -9.38 0.95
CA PHE A 59 2.45 -8.64 2.10
C PHE A 59 1.64 -7.42 1.63
N SER A 60 1.16 -6.65 2.60
CA SER A 60 0.27 -5.52 2.35
C SER A 60 0.90 -4.41 1.51
N GLY A 61 0.04 -3.55 1.01
CA GLY A 61 0.39 -2.42 0.17
C GLY A 61 -0.82 -1.70 -0.39
N SER A 62 -0.62 -0.93 -1.44
CA SER A 62 -1.64 -0.11 -2.08
C SER A 62 -1.66 -0.27 -3.60
N ALA A 63 -2.66 0.31 -4.25
CA ALA A 63 -2.69 0.43 -5.70
C ALA A 63 -3.05 1.85 -6.11
N VAL A 64 -2.61 2.23 -7.29
CA VAL A 64 -2.87 3.54 -7.90
C VAL A 64 -3.23 3.37 -9.37
N ILE A 65 -3.88 4.38 -9.94
CA ILE A 65 -4.08 4.47 -11.39
C ILE A 65 -3.10 5.49 -11.95
N ASP A 66 -2.19 5.04 -12.80
CA ASP A 66 -1.21 5.92 -13.47
C ASP A 66 -1.84 6.59 -14.69
N HIS A 67 -2.63 7.64 -14.45
CA HIS A 67 -3.29 8.38 -15.52
C HIS A 67 -2.32 9.04 -16.50
N HIS A 68 -1.15 9.41 -16.03
CA HIS A 68 -0.15 10.14 -16.80
C HIS A 68 0.89 9.25 -17.48
N ASN A 69 0.77 7.91 -17.30
CA ASN A 69 1.76 6.95 -17.81
C ASN A 69 3.19 7.24 -17.35
N THR A 70 3.33 7.68 -16.12
CA THR A 70 4.64 8.03 -15.53
C THR A 70 5.54 6.81 -15.42
N ALA A 71 4.96 5.64 -15.12
CA ALA A 71 5.66 4.37 -15.03
C ALA A 71 5.95 3.73 -16.41
N GLY A 72 5.35 4.24 -17.48
CA GLY A 72 5.56 3.71 -18.83
C GLY A 72 4.89 2.36 -19.11
N PHE A 73 3.89 1.95 -18.27
CA PHE A 73 3.14 0.72 -18.47
C PHE A 73 1.89 0.88 -19.35
N GLY A 74 1.51 2.11 -19.65
CA GLY A 74 0.32 2.51 -20.38
C GLY A 74 -0.53 3.49 -19.56
N ALA A 75 -1.12 4.47 -20.24
CA ALA A 75 -1.97 5.46 -19.58
C ALA A 75 -3.19 4.78 -18.92
N GLY A 76 -3.44 5.09 -17.65
CA GLY A 76 -4.51 4.48 -16.88
C GLY A 76 -4.23 3.05 -16.43
N ALA A 77 -2.98 2.57 -16.49
CA ALA A 77 -2.63 1.29 -15.88
C ALA A 77 -2.92 1.31 -14.37
N ILE A 78 -3.46 0.21 -13.84
CA ILE A 78 -3.53 -0.02 -12.40
C ILE A 78 -2.15 -0.52 -11.99
N VAL A 79 -1.48 0.18 -11.08
CA VAL A 79 -0.19 -0.24 -10.53
C VAL A 79 -0.37 -0.59 -9.07
N ALA A 80 -0.10 -1.84 -8.73
CA ALA A 80 -0.03 -2.34 -7.36
C ALA A 80 1.39 -2.15 -6.84
N ILE A 81 1.52 -1.60 -5.63
CA ILE A 81 2.78 -1.44 -4.90
C ILE A 81 2.64 -2.22 -3.61
N TYR A 82 3.51 -3.20 -3.37
CA TYR A 82 3.37 -4.14 -2.28
C TYR A 82 4.70 -4.55 -1.70
N THR A 83 4.67 -5.03 -0.47
CA THR A 83 5.83 -5.63 0.17
C THR A 83 5.95 -7.11 -0.22
N GLN A 84 7.16 -7.55 -0.53
CA GLN A 84 7.50 -8.97 -0.57
C GLN A 84 8.32 -9.34 0.66
N ASN A 85 7.93 -10.44 1.31
CA ASN A 85 8.56 -10.93 2.54
C ASN A 85 9.25 -12.26 2.27
N GLY A 86 10.56 -12.19 2.03
CA GLY A 86 11.49 -13.30 1.88
C GLY A 86 12.62 -13.20 2.90
N ASP A 87 13.86 -13.24 2.44
CA ASP A 87 15.04 -13.05 3.30
C ASP A 87 15.04 -11.67 3.97
N ARG A 88 14.49 -10.68 3.30
CA ARG A 88 14.20 -9.33 3.79
C ARG A 88 12.89 -8.83 3.21
N GLN A 89 12.35 -7.76 3.80
CA GLN A 89 11.21 -7.06 3.25
C GLN A 89 11.65 -6.03 2.22
N VAL A 90 11.06 -6.11 1.01
CA VAL A 90 11.36 -5.22 -0.11
C VAL A 90 10.06 -4.74 -0.75
N GLN A 91 10.09 -3.57 -1.41
CA GLN A 91 8.93 -3.08 -2.12
C GLN A 91 9.02 -3.41 -3.60
N SER A 92 7.94 -3.97 -4.12
CA SER A 92 7.80 -4.41 -5.51
C SER A 92 6.53 -3.84 -6.13
N ILE A 93 6.47 -3.84 -7.47
CA ILE A 93 5.29 -3.40 -8.21
C ILE A 93 4.84 -4.45 -9.23
N ALA A 94 3.53 -4.46 -9.46
CA ALA A 94 2.89 -5.16 -10.57
C ALA A 94 1.88 -4.22 -11.22
N TYR A 95 1.60 -4.43 -12.49
CA TYR A 95 0.70 -3.55 -13.23
C TYR A 95 -0.32 -4.34 -14.07
N SER A 96 -1.46 -3.70 -14.32
CA SER A 96 -2.51 -4.20 -15.19
C SER A 96 -2.89 -3.15 -16.21
N THR A 97 -3.00 -3.55 -17.48
CA THR A 97 -3.47 -2.71 -18.58
C THR A 97 -4.84 -3.16 -19.13
N ASP A 98 -5.44 -4.18 -18.51
CA ASP A 98 -6.70 -4.80 -18.90
C ASP A 98 -7.81 -4.62 -17.85
N ASN A 99 -7.81 -3.48 -17.19
CA ASN A 99 -8.74 -3.12 -16.11
C ASN A 99 -8.71 -4.15 -14.94
N GLY A 100 -7.51 -4.51 -14.48
CA GLY A 100 -7.31 -5.39 -13.34
C GLY A 100 -7.65 -6.87 -13.59
N ARG A 101 -7.82 -7.30 -14.84
CA ARG A 101 -8.12 -8.71 -15.13
C ARG A 101 -6.89 -9.59 -14.97
N THR A 102 -5.71 -9.07 -15.34
CA THR A 102 -4.42 -9.71 -15.11
C THR A 102 -3.38 -8.71 -14.60
N PHE A 103 -2.39 -9.20 -13.86
CA PHE A 103 -1.27 -8.41 -13.36
C PHE A 103 0.06 -8.99 -13.81
N THR A 104 0.93 -8.11 -14.31
CA THR A 104 2.30 -8.44 -14.68
C THR A 104 3.25 -7.83 -13.67
N LYS A 105 4.11 -8.62 -13.05
CA LYS A 105 5.16 -8.11 -12.16
C LYS A 105 6.20 -7.35 -12.98
N TYR A 106 6.69 -6.24 -12.44
CA TYR A 106 7.75 -5.48 -13.08
C TYR A 106 9.05 -6.28 -13.10
N GLU A 107 9.69 -6.36 -14.24
CA GLU A 107 10.88 -7.21 -14.46
C GLU A 107 12.09 -6.83 -13.62
N ASN A 108 12.20 -5.53 -13.26
CA ASN A 108 13.29 -5.01 -12.45
C ASN A 108 12.89 -4.81 -10.98
N ASN A 109 11.92 -5.61 -10.47
CA ASN A 109 11.66 -5.67 -9.03
C ASN A 109 12.89 -6.21 -8.27
N PRO A 110 13.11 -5.80 -7.01
CA PRO A 110 12.34 -4.81 -6.24
C PRO A 110 12.68 -3.37 -6.62
N VAL A 111 11.70 -2.44 -6.44
CA VAL A 111 11.88 -1.01 -6.72
C VAL A 111 12.41 -0.22 -5.52
N LEU A 112 12.33 -0.79 -4.31
CA LEU A 112 12.88 -0.18 -3.10
C LEU A 112 13.33 -1.25 -2.12
N VAL A 113 14.53 -1.11 -1.58
CA VAL A 113 15.15 -2.03 -0.63
C VAL A 113 15.66 -1.29 0.60
N SER A 114 15.76 -2.00 1.73
CA SER A 114 16.33 -1.49 2.97
C SER A 114 16.98 -2.61 3.76
N GLU A 115 17.88 -2.25 4.67
CA GLU A 115 18.44 -3.17 5.67
C GLU A 115 17.55 -3.22 6.94
N ALA A 116 16.51 -2.39 7.04
CA ALA A 116 15.57 -2.43 8.14
C ALA A 116 14.81 -3.77 8.15
N ARG A 117 14.63 -4.34 9.34
CA ARG A 117 13.93 -5.63 9.51
C ARG A 117 12.45 -5.54 9.15
N ASP A 118 11.79 -4.51 9.67
CA ASP A 118 10.37 -4.23 9.45
C ASP A 118 10.28 -3.04 8.49
N PHE A 119 10.03 -3.32 7.22
CA PHE A 119 10.06 -2.36 6.11
C PHE A 119 8.92 -2.70 5.14
N ARG A 120 7.66 -2.29 5.47
CA ARG A 120 6.48 -2.82 4.81
C ARG A 120 5.30 -1.86 4.69
N ASP A 121 4.28 -2.33 4.00
CA ASP A 121 2.95 -1.75 3.87
C ASP A 121 2.96 -0.38 3.18
N PRO A 122 3.45 -0.28 1.93
CA PRO A 122 3.53 0.98 1.21
C PRO A 122 2.15 1.54 0.88
N LYS A 123 1.84 2.75 1.36
CA LYS A 123 0.75 3.58 0.88
C LYS A 123 1.29 4.57 -0.13
N VAL A 124 0.77 4.53 -1.36
CA VAL A 124 1.22 5.39 -2.47
C VAL A 124 0.06 6.22 -3.00
N PHE A 125 0.32 7.48 -3.33
CA PHE A 125 -0.62 8.38 -4.00
C PHE A 125 0.13 9.42 -4.84
N TRP A 126 -0.56 10.00 -5.82
CA TRP A 126 -0.05 11.13 -6.60
C TRP A 126 -0.26 12.44 -5.84
N TYR A 127 0.80 13.24 -5.70
CA TYR A 127 0.71 14.55 -5.09
C TYR A 127 0.86 15.66 -6.15
N GLU A 128 -0.26 16.34 -6.40
CA GLU A 128 -0.33 17.38 -7.43
C GLU A 128 0.62 18.55 -7.18
N GLY A 129 0.89 18.89 -5.92
CA GLY A 129 1.73 20.03 -5.54
C GLY A 129 3.18 19.91 -6.05
N THR A 130 3.73 18.69 -6.10
CA THR A 130 5.10 18.44 -6.58
C THR A 130 5.15 17.65 -7.89
N LYS A 131 3.97 17.21 -8.40
CA LYS A 131 3.88 16.32 -9.57
C LYS A 131 4.72 15.05 -9.38
N ARG A 132 4.58 14.42 -8.20
CA ARG A 132 5.29 13.20 -7.83
C ARG A 132 4.36 12.21 -7.13
N TRP A 133 4.72 10.96 -7.23
CA TRP A 133 4.20 9.91 -6.37
C TRP A 133 4.84 10.05 -4.99
N ILE A 134 4.03 9.95 -3.96
CA ILE A 134 4.48 9.91 -2.56
C ILE A 134 4.19 8.52 -2.02
N MET A 135 5.16 7.94 -1.33
CA MET A 135 5.01 6.70 -0.58
C MET A 135 5.19 6.97 0.90
N VAL A 136 4.27 6.48 1.70
CA VAL A 136 4.44 6.35 3.15
C VAL A 136 4.62 4.87 3.46
N LEU A 137 5.68 4.54 4.19
CA LEU A 137 6.09 3.18 4.47
C LEU A 137 6.32 2.99 5.96
N ALA A 138 5.81 1.91 6.54
CA ALA A 138 6.09 1.56 7.92
C ALA A 138 7.50 0.96 8.05
N VAL A 139 8.31 1.50 8.96
CA VAL A 139 9.68 1.07 9.22
C VAL A 139 9.90 0.95 10.72
N GLY A 140 9.70 -0.26 11.25
CA GLY A 140 9.75 -0.49 12.70
C GLY A 140 8.68 0.32 13.43
N GLN A 141 9.08 1.36 14.16
CA GLN A 141 8.20 2.25 14.93
C GLN A 141 8.22 3.69 14.40
N GLU A 142 8.40 3.86 13.11
CA GLU A 142 8.32 5.14 12.40
C GLU A 142 7.70 4.97 11.03
N MET A 143 7.28 6.08 10.43
CA MET A 143 6.89 6.17 9.04
C MET A 143 7.99 6.86 8.25
N GLN A 144 8.39 6.28 7.13
CA GLN A 144 9.30 6.89 6.19
C GLN A 144 8.55 7.36 4.95
N PHE A 145 8.94 8.54 4.47
CA PHE A 145 8.35 9.18 3.30
C PHE A 145 9.35 9.14 2.15
N PHE A 146 8.85 8.74 1.00
CA PHE A 146 9.63 8.71 -0.24
C PHE A 146 8.87 9.42 -1.35
N SER A 147 9.59 9.97 -2.32
CA SER A 147 9.00 10.49 -3.56
C SER A 147 9.54 9.80 -4.79
N SER A 148 8.72 9.73 -5.84
CA SER A 148 9.12 9.14 -7.13
C SER A 148 8.49 9.90 -8.30
N PRO A 149 9.22 10.09 -9.40
CA PRO A 149 8.63 10.61 -10.63
C PRO A 149 7.84 9.54 -11.42
N ASN A 150 8.07 8.23 -11.15
CA ASN A 150 7.69 7.16 -12.08
C ASN A 150 7.31 5.82 -11.41
N LEU A 151 7.08 5.78 -10.09
CA LEU A 151 6.77 4.57 -9.30
C LEU A 151 7.91 3.53 -9.22
N LYS A 152 9.03 3.77 -9.84
CA LYS A 152 10.18 2.85 -9.94
C LYS A 152 11.39 3.35 -9.19
N ASP A 153 11.69 4.65 -9.34
CA ASP A 153 12.86 5.30 -8.75
C ASP A 153 12.41 6.12 -7.54
N TRP A 154 12.72 5.65 -6.34
CA TRP A 154 12.28 6.26 -5.08
C TRP A 154 13.41 6.99 -4.37
N THR A 155 13.14 8.21 -3.94
CA THR A 155 14.05 9.05 -3.14
C THR A 155 13.48 9.18 -1.73
N PHE A 156 14.29 8.90 -0.71
CA PHE A 156 13.93 9.16 0.69
C PHE A 156 13.83 10.67 0.92
N GLU A 157 12.75 11.09 1.58
CA GLU A 157 12.48 12.51 1.89
C GLU A 157 12.61 12.80 3.38
N SER A 158 11.92 12.02 4.21
CA SER A 158 11.89 12.24 5.67
C SER A 158 11.37 11.04 6.43
N SER A 159 11.44 11.10 7.76
CA SER A 159 10.74 10.16 8.63
C SER A 159 9.94 10.88 9.72
N PHE A 160 8.92 10.20 10.24
CA PHE A 160 8.07 10.66 11.33
C PHE A 160 7.79 9.52 12.30
N GLY A 161 7.72 9.82 13.58
CA GLY A 161 7.32 8.87 14.61
C GLY A 161 8.17 8.96 15.87
N LYS A 162 9.47 9.25 15.74
CA LYS A 162 10.35 9.34 16.91
C LYS A 162 9.85 10.37 17.92
N GLY A 163 9.47 9.89 19.11
CA GLY A 163 8.94 10.73 20.19
C GLY A 163 7.47 11.16 20.01
N HIS A 164 6.75 10.59 19.05
CA HIS A 164 5.34 10.85 18.80
C HIS A 164 4.54 9.56 18.80
N GLY A 165 3.39 9.55 19.47
CA GLY A 165 2.48 8.43 19.51
C GLY A 165 2.91 7.27 20.42
N ALA A 166 2.27 6.12 20.25
CA ALA A 166 2.54 4.90 21.00
C ALA A 166 3.60 4.05 20.30
N HIS A 167 4.50 3.45 21.09
CA HIS A 167 5.64 2.67 20.63
C HIS A 167 5.71 1.27 21.27
N GLY A 168 4.56 0.65 21.56
CA GLY A 168 4.50 -0.69 22.19
C GLY A 168 5.01 -1.80 21.27
N ASN A 169 4.74 -1.68 19.96
CA ASN A 169 5.14 -2.66 18.95
C ASN A 169 5.42 -1.95 17.61
N VAL A 170 5.70 -2.72 16.56
CA VAL A 170 5.89 -2.18 15.19
C VAL A 170 4.64 -1.45 14.71
N TRP A 171 4.86 -0.44 13.90
CA TRP A 171 3.81 0.26 13.16
C TRP A 171 3.57 -0.43 11.83
N GLU A 172 2.31 -0.47 11.40
CA GLU A 172 1.87 -1.20 10.20
C GLU A 172 0.79 -0.42 9.45
N CYS A 173 0.57 -0.79 8.20
CA CYS A 173 -0.56 -0.36 7.38
C CYS A 173 -0.83 1.15 7.44
N PRO A 174 0.15 2.00 7.07
CA PRO A 174 -0.05 3.44 7.06
C PRO A 174 -1.10 3.85 6.03
N ASP A 175 -1.82 4.93 6.32
CA ASP A 175 -2.58 5.69 5.35
C ASP A 175 -2.32 7.19 5.53
N LEU A 176 -2.29 7.94 4.45
CA LEU A 176 -2.08 9.39 4.45
C LEU A 176 -3.02 10.06 3.46
N PHE A 177 -3.84 10.97 3.93
CA PHE A 177 -4.84 11.67 3.13
C PHE A 177 -5.20 13.04 3.71
N GLU A 178 -5.74 13.92 2.86
CA GLU A 178 -6.29 15.21 3.28
C GLU A 178 -7.75 15.09 3.69
N LEU A 179 -8.11 15.75 4.79
CA LEU A 179 -9.49 15.96 5.20
C LEU A 179 -9.82 17.46 5.35
N PRO A 180 -11.04 17.87 4.98
CA PRO A 180 -11.52 19.22 5.27
C PRO A 180 -11.72 19.37 6.79
N VAL A 181 -11.37 20.54 7.32
CA VAL A 181 -11.67 20.91 8.70
C VAL A 181 -13.08 21.50 8.74
N GLU A 182 -13.97 20.86 9.50
CA GLU A 182 -15.36 21.28 9.61
C GLU A 182 -15.50 22.75 10.03
N GLY A 183 -16.38 23.49 9.35
CA GLY A 183 -16.64 24.91 9.61
C GLY A 183 -15.55 25.87 9.11
N THR A 184 -14.57 25.39 8.34
CA THR A 184 -13.51 26.21 7.76
C THR A 184 -13.30 25.90 6.27
N ASN A 185 -12.41 26.65 5.60
CA ASN A 185 -11.94 26.33 4.24
C ASN A 185 -10.56 25.61 4.28
N GLU A 186 -10.11 25.24 5.46
CA GLU A 186 -8.81 24.57 5.63
C GLU A 186 -8.94 23.08 5.39
N LYS A 187 -7.83 22.48 4.97
CA LYS A 187 -7.63 21.04 4.95
C LYS A 187 -6.41 20.70 5.80
N LYS A 188 -6.44 19.51 6.36
CA LYS A 188 -5.34 18.95 7.14
C LYS A 188 -4.97 17.58 6.62
N TRP A 189 -3.69 17.27 6.64
CA TRP A 189 -3.21 15.93 6.41
C TRP A 189 -3.45 15.07 7.66
N VAL A 190 -3.90 13.85 7.43
CA VAL A 190 -4.09 12.84 8.48
C VAL A 190 -3.24 11.64 8.11
N LEU A 191 -2.29 11.32 8.98
CA LEU A 191 -1.50 10.10 8.92
C LEU A 191 -2.10 9.10 9.90
N LEU A 192 -2.50 7.94 9.42
CA LEU A 192 -2.92 6.80 10.26
C LEU A 192 -1.82 5.75 10.29
N CYS A 193 -1.76 4.97 11.35
CA CYS A 193 -1.09 3.67 11.35
C CYS A 193 -1.69 2.72 12.39
N SER A 194 -1.63 1.44 12.10
CA SER A 194 -1.94 0.37 13.04
C SER A 194 -0.72 0.05 13.88
N LEU A 195 -0.93 -0.45 15.08
CA LEU A 195 0.11 -0.97 15.96
C LEU A 195 -0.41 -2.16 16.75
N GLY A 196 0.46 -3.10 17.06
CA GLY A 196 0.22 -4.09 18.10
C GLY A 196 0.35 -3.45 19.50
N ASP A 197 -0.01 -4.15 20.54
CA ASP A 197 0.10 -3.70 21.93
C ASP A 197 -0.57 -2.34 22.18
N GLY A 198 -1.81 -2.19 21.72
CA GLY A 198 -2.63 -1.02 21.99
C GLY A 198 -2.93 -0.86 23.49
N PRO A 199 -3.29 0.35 23.95
CA PRO A 199 -3.46 0.66 25.38
C PRO A 199 -4.59 -0.12 26.06
N PHE A 200 -5.47 -0.76 25.28
CA PHE A 200 -6.65 -1.50 25.77
C PHE A 200 -6.72 -2.95 25.28
N GLY A 201 -5.64 -3.48 24.70
CA GLY A 201 -5.62 -4.85 24.19
C GLY A 201 -4.69 -5.04 22.99
N ASP A 202 -4.95 -6.07 22.20
CA ASP A 202 -4.02 -6.65 21.23
C ASP A 202 -3.62 -5.74 20.07
N SER A 203 -4.44 -4.78 19.66
CA SER A 203 -4.13 -3.86 18.58
C SER A 203 -4.82 -2.51 18.74
N ALA A 204 -4.28 -1.50 18.09
CA ALA A 204 -4.86 -0.17 18.03
C ALA A 204 -4.56 0.51 16.69
N THR A 205 -5.27 1.59 16.44
CA THR A 205 -4.93 2.54 15.37
C THR A 205 -4.65 3.88 16.03
N GLN A 206 -3.57 4.52 15.63
CA GLN A 206 -3.27 5.91 16.00
C GLN A 206 -3.26 6.80 14.77
N TYR A 207 -3.49 8.09 14.98
CA TYR A 207 -3.45 9.07 13.90
C TYR A 207 -2.77 10.36 14.35
N PHE A 208 -2.24 11.07 13.37
CA PHE A 208 -1.58 12.36 13.55
C PHE A 208 -2.15 13.34 12.53
N VAL A 209 -2.32 14.60 12.95
CA VAL A 209 -2.88 15.67 12.14
C VAL A 209 -1.84 16.76 11.96
N GLY A 210 -1.59 17.16 10.69
CA GLY A 210 -0.59 18.18 10.34
C GLY A 210 -1.03 19.14 9.24
#